data_615497d967aadd360ca4145c1a091861
#
_entry.id   615497d967aadd360ca4145c1a091861
#
_cell.length_a   1.000
_cell.length_b   1.000
_cell.length_c   1.000
_cell.angle_alpha   90.00
_cell.angle_beta   90.00
_cell.angle_gamma   90.00
#
_symmetry.space_group_name_H-M   'P 1'
#
loop_
_entity.id
_entity.type
_entity.pdbx_description
1 polymer ?
#
loop_
_entity_poly.entity_id
_entity_poly.type
_entity_poly.pdbx_seq_one_letter_code
_entity_poly.pdbx_strand_id
1 'polypeptide(L)'
;KTIILGPPGTGKTTTLLNLVDEFLKDGIRPKQIGYFSFTKKAATEAATRAADKFGLDIENDLPFFRTLHSYAFNQLGMTKEKMMKTEDYKEFGQKCGIPIKTAKYSTEDGTFNSDNEYLTIINTAAVKRMDLLEYYDSRKNIIDIERNTLFLLAEELKRFKKEKGLKDFNDLLEDFLTKENHNKFKVL
;
A
#
# COMPACT_ATOMS: atom_id res chain seq x y z
N LYS A 1 16.20 11.73 -12.60
CA LYS A 1 15.58 11.43 -11.30
C LYS A 1 15.75 12.64 -10.39
N THR A 2 14.66 13.25 -9.93
CA THR A 2 14.66 14.48 -9.12
C THR A 2 14.02 14.19 -7.77
N ILE A 3 14.61 14.72 -6.68
CA ILE A 3 14.07 14.66 -5.32
C ILE A 3 13.73 16.07 -4.87
N ILE A 4 12.49 16.31 -4.44
CA ILE A 4 12.01 17.59 -3.94
C ILE A 4 11.77 17.46 -2.44
N LEU A 5 12.56 18.18 -1.64
CA LEU A 5 12.46 18.18 -0.18
C LEU A 5 11.86 19.51 0.30
N GLY A 6 11.09 19.44 1.38
CA GLY A 6 10.52 20.63 2.03
C GLY A 6 9.49 20.27 3.10
N PRO A 7 9.29 21.13 4.11
CA PRO A 7 8.25 20.94 5.14
C PRO A 7 6.83 21.01 4.55
N PRO A 8 5.78 20.65 5.31
CA PRO A 8 4.40 20.85 4.90
C PRO A 8 4.13 22.31 4.48
N GLY A 9 3.30 22.53 3.47
CA GLY A 9 2.92 23.87 2.99
C GLY A 9 3.92 24.57 2.05
N THR A 10 5.08 23.99 1.73
CA THR A 10 6.10 24.62 0.87
C THR A 10 5.85 24.45 -0.64
N GLY A 11 4.67 24.06 -1.05
CA GLY A 11 4.31 23.99 -2.47
C GLY A 11 4.84 22.76 -3.22
N LYS A 12 5.27 21.68 -2.54
CA LYS A 12 5.75 20.45 -3.20
C LYS A 12 4.76 19.90 -4.23
N THR A 13 3.48 19.82 -3.87
CA THR A 13 2.41 19.38 -4.79
C THR A 13 2.29 20.32 -6.00
N THR A 14 2.40 21.62 -5.78
CA THR A 14 2.37 22.62 -6.85
C THR A 14 3.55 22.42 -7.81
N THR A 15 4.75 22.19 -7.27
CA THR A 15 5.94 21.90 -8.09
C THR A 15 5.76 20.63 -8.91
N LEU A 16 5.20 19.55 -8.33
CA LEU A 16 4.92 18.32 -9.09
C LEU A 16 3.87 18.55 -10.19
N LEU A 17 2.83 19.34 -9.92
CA LEU A 17 1.84 19.70 -10.96
C LEU A 17 2.42 20.61 -12.05
N ASN A 18 3.41 21.44 -11.75
CA ASN A 18 4.12 22.18 -12.78
C ASN A 18 4.97 21.27 -13.68
N LEU A 19 5.59 20.22 -13.11
CA LEU A 19 6.25 19.18 -13.94
C LEU A 19 5.26 18.44 -14.82
N VAL A 20 4.05 18.14 -14.32
CA VAL A 20 2.98 17.56 -15.16
C VAL A 20 2.63 18.49 -16.31
N ASP A 21 2.52 19.80 -16.06
CA ASP A 21 2.28 20.82 -17.08
C ASP A 21 3.36 20.81 -18.19
N GLU A 22 4.63 20.75 -17.79
CA GLU A 22 5.76 20.66 -18.72
C GLU A 22 5.65 19.40 -19.59
N PHE A 23 5.37 18.24 -19.00
CA PHE A 23 5.21 17.01 -19.76
C PHE A 23 4.03 17.04 -20.74
N LEU A 24 2.91 17.67 -20.36
CA LEU A 24 1.77 17.84 -21.25
C LEU A 24 2.12 18.77 -22.42
N LYS A 25 2.87 19.85 -22.19
CA LYS A 25 3.38 20.75 -23.24
C LYS A 25 4.37 20.06 -24.17
N ASP A 26 5.14 19.11 -23.67
CA ASP A 26 6.06 18.27 -24.46
C ASP A 26 5.31 17.17 -25.24
N GLY A 27 3.96 17.15 -25.22
CA GLY A 27 3.14 16.24 -25.97
C GLY A 27 2.98 14.85 -25.32
N ILE A 28 3.35 14.67 -24.05
CA ILE A 28 3.09 13.45 -23.31
C ILE A 28 1.60 13.41 -22.95
N ARG A 29 0.93 12.34 -23.37
CA ARG A 29 -0.51 12.21 -23.08
C ARG A 29 -0.75 11.99 -21.57
N PRO A 30 -1.82 12.57 -20.98
CA PRO A 30 -2.13 12.44 -19.56
C PRO A 30 -2.12 10.98 -19.07
N LYS A 31 -2.67 10.06 -19.86
CA LYS A 31 -2.67 8.60 -19.59
C LYS A 31 -1.28 7.94 -19.54
N GLN A 32 -0.23 8.65 -19.88
CA GLN A 32 1.16 8.18 -19.84
C GLN A 32 1.91 8.73 -18.63
N ILE A 33 1.25 9.53 -17.80
CA ILE A 33 1.78 10.14 -16.59
C ILE A 33 1.26 9.39 -15.37
N GLY A 34 2.16 8.83 -14.57
CA GLY A 34 1.86 8.26 -13.26
C GLY A 34 2.09 9.28 -12.15
N TYR A 35 1.09 9.55 -11.34
CA TYR A 35 1.18 10.37 -10.14
C TYR A 35 0.73 9.56 -8.93
N PHE A 36 1.67 9.23 -8.04
CA PHE A 36 1.40 8.36 -6.91
C PHE A 36 1.55 9.08 -5.58
N SER A 37 0.64 8.78 -4.67
CA SER A 37 0.64 9.29 -3.31
C SER A 37 0.46 8.17 -2.29
N PHE A 38 0.87 8.41 -1.05
CA PHE A 38 0.62 7.47 0.05
C PHE A 38 -0.85 7.44 0.45
N THR A 39 -1.53 8.60 0.47
CA THR A 39 -2.91 8.69 0.93
C THR A 39 -3.87 8.87 -0.24
N LYS A 40 -5.08 8.30 -0.11
CA LYS A 40 -6.15 8.50 -1.07
C LYS A 40 -6.53 9.98 -1.21
N LYS A 41 -6.58 10.69 -0.07
CA LYS A 41 -6.90 12.13 -0.03
C LYS A 41 -5.92 12.94 -0.89
N ALA A 42 -4.60 12.73 -0.70
CA ALA A 42 -3.60 13.46 -1.47
C ALA A 42 -3.62 13.08 -2.97
N ALA A 43 -3.88 11.81 -3.31
CA ALA A 43 -4.03 11.40 -4.70
C ALA A 43 -5.25 12.06 -5.36
N THR A 44 -6.40 12.07 -4.67
CA THR A 44 -7.63 12.72 -5.18
C THR A 44 -7.43 14.23 -5.32
N GLU A 45 -6.82 14.89 -4.32
CA GLU A 45 -6.53 16.32 -4.39
C GLU A 45 -5.64 16.67 -5.59
N ALA A 46 -4.60 15.87 -5.84
CA ALA A 46 -3.72 16.07 -6.99
C ALA A 46 -4.46 15.87 -8.32
N ALA A 47 -5.32 14.85 -8.41
CA ALA A 47 -6.14 14.60 -9.60
C ALA A 47 -7.11 15.76 -9.87
N THR A 48 -7.81 16.25 -8.83
CA THR A 48 -8.73 17.39 -8.95
C THR A 48 -7.99 18.65 -9.42
N ARG A 49 -6.86 18.98 -8.77
CA ARG A 49 -6.05 20.15 -9.17
C ARG A 49 -5.50 20.04 -10.59
N ALA A 50 -5.11 18.83 -11.03
CA ALA A 50 -4.67 18.61 -12.40
C ALA A 50 -5.83 18.77 -13.39
N ALA A 51 -7.00 18.20 -13.08
CA ALA A 51 -8.20 18.32 -13.90
C ALA A 51 -8.61 19.78 -14.07
N ASP A 52 -8.70 20.54 -12.98
CA ASP A 52 -9.05 21.96 -12.99
C ASP A 52 -8.02 22.80 -13.78
N LYS A 53 -6.73 22.55 -13.56
CA LYS A 53 -5.65 23.33 -14.16
C LYS A 53 -5.50 23.09 -15.65
N PHE A 54 -5.72 21.85 -16.10
CA PHE A 54 -5.44 21.44 -17.47
C PHE A 54 -6.69 21.13 -18.30
N GLY A 55 -7.90 21.27 -17.75
CA GLY A 55 -9.15 20.97 -18.44
C GLY A 55 -9.29 19.47 -18.75
N LEU A 56 -8.84 18.60 -17.84
CA LEU A 56 -8.83 17.15 -18.02
C LEU A 56 -9.96 16.47 -17.25
N ASP A 57 -10.42 15.32 -17.75
CA ASP A 57 -11.35 14.45 -17.03
C ASP A 57 -10.59 13.49 -16.11
N ILE A 58 -11.00 13.42 -14.83
CA ILE A 58 -10.30 12.62 -13.82
C ILE A 58 -10.33 11.13 -14.15
N GLU A 59 -11.50 10.61 -14.59
CA GLU A 59 -11.66 9.18 -14.83
C GLU A 59 -11.03 8.75 -16.15
N ASN A 60 -11.19 9.56 -17.18
CA ASN A 60 -10.74 9.25 -18.51
C ASN A 60 -9.29 9.63 -18.78
N ASP A 61 -8.81 10.78 -18.27
CA ASP A 61 -7.49 11.30 -18.60
C ASP A 61 -6.42 11.04 -17.52
N LEU A 62 -6.85 10.94 -16.24
CA LEU A 62 -5.93 10.79 -15.11
C LEU A 62 -6.04 9.42 -14.38
N PRO A 63 -6.14 8.28 -15.10
CA PRO A 63 -6.36 6.98 -14.49
C PRO A 63 -5.23 6.53 -13.54
N PHE A 64 -4.07 7.17 -13.60
CA PHE A 64 -2.89 6.85 -12.81
C PHE A 64 -2.54 7.92 -11.75
N PHE A 65 -3.46 8.82 -11.44
CA PHE A 65 -3.37 9.71 -10.28
C PHE A 65 -4.03 9.02 -9.08
N ARG A 66 -3.26 8.19 -8.36
CA ARG A 66 -3.79 7.31 -7.31
C ARG A 66 -2.74 6.89 -6.29
N THR A 67 -3.13 6.08 -5.31
CA THR A 67 -2.16 5.47 -4.41
C THR A 67 -1.46 4.27 -5.06
N LEU A 68 -0.25 3.95 -4.62
CA LEU A 68 0.48 2.76 -5.10
C LEU A 68 -0.32 1.47 -4.87
N HIS A 69 -0.98 1.32 -3.72
CA HIS A 69 -1.83 0.18 -3.43
C HIS A 69 -3.00 0.06 -4.42
N SER A 70 -3.69 1.18 -4.71
CA SER A 70 -4.77 1.19 -5.70
C SER A 70 -4.27 0.85 -7.10
N TYR A 71 -3.09 1.31 -7.45
CA TYR A 71 -2.45 0.96 -8.73
C TYR A 71 -2.10 -0.52 -8.80
N ALA A 72 -1.41 -1.05 -7.78
CA ALA A 72 -1.06 -2.47 -7.70
C ALA A 72 -2.31 -3.36 -7.75
N PHE A 73 -3.35 -3.01 -7.00
CA PHE A 73 -4.63 -3.71 -6.97
C PHE A 73 -5.24 -3.87 -8.36
N ASN A 74 -5.29 -2.77 -9.13
CA ASN A 74 -5.83 -2.79 -10.48
C ASN A 74 -4.93 -3.56 -11.47
N GLN A 75 -3.61 -3.37 -11.36
CA GLN A 75 -2.65 -4.05 -12.25
C GLN A 75 -2.65 -5.58 -12.06
N LEU A 76 -2.93 -6.05 -10.86
CA LEU A 76 -3.03 -7.48 -10.53
C LEU A 76 -4.42 -8.06 -10.83
N GLY A 77 -5.40 -7.25 -11.22
CA GLY A 77 -6.78 -7.70 -11.41
C GLY A 77 -7.41 -8.22 -10.12
N MET A 78 -6.99 -7.66 -8.98
CA MET A 78 -7.50 -8.07 -7.67
C MET A 78 -8.95 -7.63 -7.47
N THR A 79 -9.69 -8.40 -6.69
CA THR A 79 -11.04 -8.04 -6.24
C THR A 79 -11.08 -7.85 -4.73
N LYS A 80 -12.06 -7.10 -4.23
CA LYS A 80 -12.20 -6.81 -2.79
C LYS A 80 -12.46 -8.06 -1.95
N GLU A 81 -13.03 -9.10 -2.56
CA GLU A 81 -13.33 -10.38 -1.92
C GLU A 81 -12.05 -11.18 -1.62
N LYS A 82 -10.99 -10.96 -2.41
CA LYS A 82 -9.68 -11.58 -2.22
C LYS A 82 -8.77 -10.83 -1.24
N MET A 83 -9.21 -9.70 -0.71
CA MET A 83 -8.45 -8.96 0.29
C MET A 83 -8.88 -9.34 1.70
N MET A 84 -7.90 -9.58 2.57
CA MET A 84 -8.11 -9.83 4.00
C MET A 84 -8.94 -8.71 4.65
N LYS A 85 -10.01 -9.09 5.35
CA LYS A 85 -10.88 -8.20 6.13
C LYS A 85 -10.74 -8.49 7.62
N THR A 86 -11.31 -7.65 8.45
CA THR A 86 -11.31 -7.84 9.91
C THR A 86 -11.90 -9.21 10.31
N GLU A 87 -12.92 -9.66 9.60
CA GLU A 87 -13.59 -10.95 9.85
C GLU A 87 -12.66 -12.13 9.58
N ASP A 88 -11.85 -12.05 8.51
CA ASP A 88 -10.86 -13.09 8.19
C ASP A 88 -9.75 -13.16 9.25
N TYR A 89 -9.30 -12.01 9.75
CA TYR A 89 -8.34 -11.96 10.86
C TYR A 89 -8.94 -12.53 12.16
N LYS A 90 -10.21 -12.25 12.45
CA LYS A 90 -10.91 -12.85 13.61
C LYS A 90 -11.01 -14.35 13.48
N GLU A 91 -11.37 -14.86 12.31
CA GLU A 91 -11.42 -16.30 12.05
C GLU A 91 -10.03 -16.94 12.21
N PHE A 92 -9.00 -16.31 11.66
CA PHE A 92 -7.62 -16.73 11.89
C PHE A 92 -7.27 -16.77 13.39
N GLY A 93 -7.64 -15.73 14.13
CA GLY A 93 -7.45 -15.67 15.58
C GLY A 93 -8.12 -16.80 16.32
N GLN A 94 -9.37 -17.12 15.97
CA GLN A 94 -10.11 -18.25 16.55
C GLN A 94 -9.41 -19.59 16.25
N LYS A 95 -8.95 -19.79 15.01
CA LYS A 95 -8.20 -20.99 14.61
C LYS A 95 -6.90 -21.17 15.40
N CYS A 96 -6.21 -20.08 15.70
CA CYS A 96 -4.93 -20.10 16.40
C CYS A 96 -5.04 -19.94 17.93
N GLY A 97 -6.25 -19.79 18.49
CA GLY A 97 -6.45 -19.57 19.91
C GLY A 97 -5.96 -18.21 20.42
N ILE A 98 -5.85 -17.20 19.55
CA ILE A 98 -5.47 -15.84 19.90
C ILE A 98 -6.64 -14.85 19.72
N PRO A 99 -6.90 -13.96 20.68
CA PRO A 99 -7.96 -12.97 20.55
C PRO A 99 -7.56 -11.89 19.56
N ILE A 100 -8.43 -11.63 18.57
CA ILE A 100 -8.30 -10.52 17.63
C ILE A 100 -9.65 -9.81 17.56
N LYS A 101 -9.73 -8.57 18.03
CA LYS A 101 -10.94 -7.75 17.96
C LYS A 101 -10.89 -6.84 16.71
N THR A 102 -9.72 -6.32 16.44
CA THR A 102 -9.48 -5.40 15.33
C THR A 102 -8.22 -5.79 14.58
N ALA A 103 -8.33 -5.94 13.27
CA ALA A 103 -7.18 -6.04 12.37
C ALA A 103 -7.64 -5.55 10.99
N LYS A 104 -7.14 -4.40 10.56
CA LYS A 104 -7.51 -3.78 9.28
C LYS A 104 -6.47 -2.82 8.79
N TYR A 105 -6.44 -2.62 7.49
CA TYR A 105 -5.68 -1.52 6.88
C TYR A 105 -6.56 -0.27 6.80
N SER A 106 -5.98 0.87 7.13
CA SER A 106 -6.60 2.18 6.94
C SER A 106 -6.81 2.43 5.44
N THR A 107 -8.00 2.89 5.08
CA THR A 107 -8.32 3.25 3.70
C THR A 107 -7.68 4.58 3.26
N GLU A 108 -7.20 5.36 4.21
CA GLU A 108 -6.60 6.67 3.95
C GLU A 108 -5.13 6.56 3.58
N ASP A 109 -4.35 5.86 4.39
CA ASP A 109 -2.88 5.82 4.28
C ASP A 109 -2.30 4.39 4.16
N GLY A 110 -3.16 3.36 4.19
CA GLY A 110 -2.72 1.97 4.12
C GLY A 110 -2.04 1.46 5.39
N THR A 111 -2.10 2.19 6.51
CA THR A 111 -1.53 1.76 7.78
C THR A 111 -2.31 0.58 8.35
N PHE A 112 -1.60 -0.45 8.77
CA PHE A 112 -2.19 -1.60 9.46
C PHE A 112 -2.44 -1.27 10.93
N ASN A 113 -3.67 -1.50 11.38
CA ASN A 113 -4.09 -1.31 12.76
C ASN A 113 -4.64 -2.63 13.32
N SER A 114 -4.07 -3.11 14.41
CA SER A 114 -4.50 -4.30 15.12
C SER A 114 -4.36 -4.11 16.63
N ASP A 115 -5.27 -4.72 17.39
CA ASP A 115 -5.18 -4.89 18.84
C ASP A 115 -4.32 -6.11 19.24
N ASN A 116 -3.86 -6.88 18.28
CA ASN A 116 -3.00 -8.02 18.49
C ASN A 116 -1.56 -7.70 18.14
N GLU A 117 -0.65 -7.82 19.13
CA GLU A 117 0.75 -7.45 18.98
C GLU A 117 1.51 -8.35 17.99
N TYR A 118 1.22 -9.66 17.95
CA TYR A 118 1.82 -10.56 16.97
C TYR A 118 1.55 -10.11 15.53
N LEU A 119 0.28 -9.79 15.21
CA LEU A 119 -0.07 -9.29 13.89
C LEU A 119 0.60 -7.97 13.56
N THR A 120 0.71 -7.08 14.54
CA THR A 120 1.39 -5.79 14.38
C THR A 120 2.86 -5.98 14.03
N ILE A 121 3.56 -6.90 14.70
CA ILE A 121 4.97 -7.19 14.45
C ILE A 121 5.16 -7.87 13.09
N ILE A 122 4.34 -8.88 12.76
CA ILE A 122 4.36 -9.55 11.47
C ILE A 122 4.20 -8.53 10.33
N ASN A 123 3.18 -7.67 10.44
CA ASN A 123 2.95 -6.63 9.44
C ASN A 123 4.10 -5.63 9.36
N THR A 124 4.65 -5.19 10.50
CA THR A 124 5.72 -4.20 10.51
C THR A 124 7.01 -4.74 9.90
N ALA A 125 7.37 -6.00 10.17
CA ALA A 125 8.51 -6.67 9.53
C ALA A 125 8.32 -6.72 8.01
N ALA A 126 7.12 -7.12 7.55
CA ALA A 126 6.78 -7.17 6.12
C ALA A 126 6.89 -5.80 5.44
N VAL A 127 6.31 -4.75 6.03
CA VAL A 127 6.41 -3.37 5.50
C VAL A 127 7.86 -2.91 5.40
N LYS A 128 8.70 -3.28 6.37
CA LYS A 128 10.13 -2.95 6.35
C LYS A 128 10.96 -3.85 5.45
N ARG A 129 10.35 -4.89 4.88
CA ARG A 129 11.03 -5.91 4.08
C ARG A 129 12.21 -6.54 4.84
N MET A 130 12.03 -6.74 6.13
CA MET A 130 12.97 -7.41 7.01
C MET A 130 12.53 -8.85 7.28
N ASP A 131 13.47 -9.75 7.51
CA ASP A 131 13.14 -11.04 8.08
C ASP A 131 12.44 -10.86 9.43
N LEU A 132 11.40 -11.64 9.68
CA LEU A 132 10.56 -11.49 10.87
C LEU A 132 11.36 -11.69 12.16
N LEU A 133 12.24 -12.72 12.18
CA LEU A 133 13.01 -13.03 13.38
C LEU A 133 14.17 -12.06 13.58
N GLU A 134 14.79 -11.57 12.52
CA GLU A 134 15.76 -10.48 12.59
C GLU A 134 15.11 -9.20 13.12
N TYR A 135 13.90 -8.87 12.64
CA TYR A 135 13.17 -7.72 13.16
C TYR A 135 12.84 -7.87 14.64
N TYR A 136 12.33 -9.04 15.07
CA TYR A 136 12.05 -9.36 16.46
C TYR A 136 13.33 -9.24 17.32
N ASP A 137 14.42 -9.90 16.92
CA ASP A 137 15.67 -9.92 17.67
C ASP A 137 16.29 -8.52 17.83
N SER A 138 16.11 -7.65 16.84
CA SER A 138 16.51 -6.23 16.90
C SER A 138 15.71 -5.40 17.92
N ARG A 139 14.55 -5.89 18.37
CA ARG A 139 13.58 -5.21 19.22
C ARG A 139 13.22 -5.99 20.49
N LYS A 140 13.89 -7.10 20.79
CA LYS A 140 13.58 -8.01 21.91
C LYS A 140 13.49 -7.35 23.28
N ASN A 141 14.14 -6.20 23.47
CA ASN A 141 14.07 -5.44 24.73
C ASN A 141 12.80 -4.58 24.86
N ILE A 142 12.02 -4.46 23.81
CA ILE A 142 10.81 -3.63 23.73
C ILE A 142 9.57 -4.49 23.47
N ILE A 143 9.75 -5.63 22.81
CA ILE A 143 8.68 -6.53 22.40
C ILE A 143 8.51 -7.60 23.50
N ASP A 144 7.35 -7.63 24.12
CA ASP A 144 7.00 -8.58 25.20
C ASP A 144 6.08 -9.69 24.67
N ILE A 145 6.54 -10.39 23.62
CA ILE A 145 5.84 -11.59 23.10
C ILE A 145 6.83 -12.73 22.89
N GLU A 146 6.31 -13.95 22.89
CA GLU A 146 7.11 -15.17 22.76
C GLU A 146 7.51 -15.39 21.29
N ARG A 147 8.82 -15.56 21.05
CA ARG A 147 9.46 -15.64 19.72
C ARG A 147 8.96 -16.81 18.88
N ASN A 148 8.83 -17.99 19.50
CA ASN A 148 8.41 -19.19 18.76
C ASN A 148 6.94 -19.08 18.36
N THR A 149 6.11 -18.55 19.24
CA THR A 149 4.70 -18.28 18.96
C THR A 149 4.56 -17.27 17.83
N LEU A 150 5.37 -16.22 17.81
CA LEU A 150 5.40 -15.25 16.70
C LEU A 150 5.69 -15.94 15.36
N PHE A 151 6.72 -16.78 15.31
CA PHE A 151 7.08 -17.53 14.11
C PHE A 151 5.95 -18.45 13.64
N LEU A 152 5.40 -19.26 14.56
CA LEU A 152 4.30 -20.17 14.25
C LEU A 152 3.05 -19.44 13.73
N LEU A 153 2.69 -18.33 14.36
CA LEU A 153 1.55 -17.51 13.92
C LEU A 153 1.79 -16.88 12.54
N ALA A 154 3.00 -16.45 12.23
CA ALA A 154 3.32 -15.92 10.91
C ALA A 154 3.20 -16.98 9.81
N GLU A 155 3.70 -18.22 10.06
CA GLU A 155 3.57 -19.32 9.11
C GLU A 155 2.10 -19.77 8.96
N GLU A 156 1.34 -19.83 10.06
CA GLU A 156 -0.10 -20.12 10.02
C GLU A 156 -0.88 -19.04 9.25
N LEU A 157 -0.53 -17.75 9.40
CA LEU A 157 -1.19 -16.69 8.65
C LEU A 157 -0.92 -16.80 7.15
N LYS A 158 0.29 -17.14 6.75
CA LYS A 158 0.63 -17.43 5.35
C LYS A 158 -0.20 -18.59 4.80
N ARG A 159 -0.28 -19.69 5.58
CA ARG A 159 -1.06 -20.87 5.21
C ARG A 159 -2.56 -20.54 5.10
N PHE A 160 -3.11 -19.85 6.08
CA PHE A 160 -4.51 -19.41 6.10
C PHE A 160 -4.87 -18.56 4.87
N LYS A 161 -4.03 -17.56 4.55
CA LYS A 161 -4.21 -16.72 3.35
C LYS A 161 -4.18 -17.56 2.07
N LYS A 162 -3.25 -18.50 1.97
CA LYS A 162 -3.12 -19.39 0.81
C LYS A 162 -4.33 -20.33 0.65
N GLU A 163 -4.79 -20.96 1.74
CA GLU A 163 -5.93 -21.87 1.74
C GLU A 163 -7.22 -21.17 1.31
N LYS A 164 -7.41 -19.92 1.72
CA LYS A 164 -8.60 -19.13 1.39
C LYS A 164 -8.46 -18.29 0.11
N GLY A 165 -7.31 -18.28 -0.52
CA GLY A 165 -7.03 -17.43 -1.68
C GLY A 165 -7.08 -15.94 -1.35
N LEU A 166 -6.76 -15.59 -0.10
CA LEU A 166 -6.77 -14.22 0.40
C LEU A 166 -5.36 -13.61 0.35
N LYS A 167 -5.31 -12.29 0.24
CA LYS A 167 -4.08 -11.48 0.30
C LYS A 167 -4.29 -10.28 1.21
N ASP A 168 -3.24 -9.87 1.90
CA ASP A 168 -3.21 -8.58 2.57
C ASP A 168 -2.52 -7.50 1.70
N PHE A 169 -2.36 -6.30 2.22
CA PHE A 169 -1.75 -5.20 1.47
C PHE A 169 -0.26 -5.41 1.19
N ASN A 170 0.45 -6.14 2.06
CA ASN A 170 1.86 -6.46 1.83
C ASN A 170 2.01 -7.50 0.71
N ASP A 171 1.19 -8.56 0.74
CA ASP A 171 1.15 -9.55 -0.34
C ASP A 171 0.84 -8.89 -1.70
N LEU A 172 -0.08 -7.92 -1.70
CA LEU A 172 -0.45 -7.17 -2.90
C LEU A 172 0.75 -6.42 -3.51
N LEU A 173 1.55 -5.75 -2.66
CA LEU A 173 2.73 -5.03 -3.14
C LEU A 173 3.85 -5.98 -3.57
N GLU A 174 4.06 -7.08 -2.86
CA GLU A 174 5.05 -8.09 -3.23
C GLU A 174 4.71 -8.75 -4.57
N ASP A 175 3.47 -9.17 -4.76
CA ASP A 175 3.01 -9.71 -6.04
C ASP A 175 3.15 -8.69 -7.18
N PHE A 176 2.86 -7.42 -6.89
CA PHE A 176 3.03 -6.36 -7.88
C PHE A 176 4.49 -6.18 -8.27
N LEU A 177 5.42 -6.23 -7.32
CA LEU A 177 6.86 -6.09 -7.59
C LEU A 177 7.43 -7.27 -8.38
N THR A 178 6.86 -8.47 -8.24
CA THR A 178 7.28 -9.68 -8.96
C THR A 178 6.62 -9.84 -10.33
N LYS A 179 5.60 -9.02 -10.62
CA LYS A 179 4.91 -9.06 -11.91
C LYS A 179 5.82 -8.58 -13.03
N GLU A 180 5.99 -9.39 -14.09
CA GLU A 180 6.90 -9.06 -15.20
C GLU A 180 6.35 -7.98 -16.12
N ASN A 181 5.15 -7.72 -16.30
CA ASN A 181 4.59 -6.76 -17.26
C ASN A 181 3.81 -5.62 -16.57
N HIS A 182 4.50 -4.57 -16.19
CA HIS A 182 3.88 -3.34 -15.72
C HIS A 182 3.54 -2.38 -16.84
N ASN A 183 2.52 -1.53 -16.66
CA ASN A 183 2.29 -0.41 -17.55
C ASN A 183 3.55 0.48 -17.59
N LYS A 184 4.04 0.73 -18.80
CA LYS A 184 5.17 1.62 -19.00
C LYS A 184 4.68 3.06 -19.01
N PHE A 185 4.98 3.79 -17.95
CA PHE A 185 4.84 5.24 -17.97
C PHE A 185 5.98 5.87 -18.76
N LYS A 186 5.70 6.96 -19.43
CA LYS A 186 6.77 7.82 -19.98
C LYS A 186 7.38 8.67 -18.88
N VAL A 187 6.56 8.99 -17.86
CA VAL A 187 6.96 9.79 -16.70
C VAL A 187 6.27 9.23 -15.44
N LEU A 188 7.01 9.18 -14.36
CA LEU A 188 6.61 8.80 -13.02
C LEU A 188 6.90 9.93 -12.07
#